data_bdbaeb57fefcdfe837eda602ad5f7936
#
_entry.id   bdbaeb57fefcdfe837eda602ad5f7936
#
_cell.length_a   1.000
_cell.length_b   1.000
_cell.length_c   1.000
_cell.angle_alpha   90.00
_cell.angle_beta   90.00
_cell.angle_gamma   90.00
#
_symmetry.space_group_name_H-M   'P 1'
#
loop_
_entity.id
_entity.type
_entity.pdbx_description
1 polymer ?
#
loop_
_entity_poly.entity_id
_entity_poly.type
_entity_poly.pdbx_seq_one_letter_code
_entity_poly.pdbx_strand_id
1 'polypeptide(L)'
;MKKVMKSISLFLCAMIFATSLPVLFAETESASAATTTMVNEKVRGKVLYSYSYKVLTLINKERKKRKLSQLKMTRGLISVANRRTAEISLYYAHSRPNGEKNPFKMYKWKHYVGENIALNQQTPEQVVKCWMNSPAHRKNILNKKFNSVGIGCFKVNGYIYWEQFFVDNKASRNAAQKSNADVTYTVAMKTSNVKLRSSVKSVWFDDFYTRRITTYQFNKRVDNYDFVTNLDNSCIQYKSANGNIAKINSKGVVLPVSNGKTTITANLKGYPGKKVTWTVIVDVEEM
;
A
#
# COMPACT_ATOMS: atom_id res chain seq x y z
N MET A 1 42.25 -3.02 -22.00
CA MET A 1 41.72 -1.94 -21.15
C MET A 1 40.20 -2.08 -21.10
N LYS A 2 39.64 -2.66 -20.04
CA LYS A 2 38.17 -2.88 -19.87
C LYS A 2 37.58 -1.65 -19.18
N LYS A 3 36.67 -0.93 -19.86
CA LYS A 3 35.88 0.15 -19.29
C LYS A 3 34.78 -0.46 -18.43
N VAL A 4 34.82 -0.20 -17.13
CA VAL A 4 33.74 -0.50 -16.17
C VAL A 4 32.72 0.61 -16.32
N MET A 5 31.55 0.28 -16.86
CA MET A 5 30.39 1.17 -16.83
C MET A 5 29.81 1.18 -15.43
N LYS A 6 29.90 2.31 -14.73
CA LYS A 6 29.20 2.57 -13.48
C LYS A 6 27.74 2.90 -13.81
N SER A 7 26.85 1.99 -13.45
CA SER A 7 25.40 2.23 -13.48
C SER A 7 25.03 3.27 -12.42
N ILE A 8 24.71 4.48 -12.86
CA ILE A 8 24.14 5.54 -12.01
C ILE A 8 22.63 5.33 -11.98
N SER A 9 22.14 4.81 -10.88
CA SER A 9 20.70 4.75 -10.61
C SER A 9 20.20 6.15 -10.27
N LEU A 10 19.62 6.84 -11.25
CA LEU A 10 18.97 8.14 -11.09
C LEU A 10 17.56 7.92 -10.53
N PHE A 11 17.35 8.14 -9.24
CA PHE A 11 16.00 8.19 -8.65
C PHE A 11 15.36 9.54 -9.00
N LEU A 12 14.54 9.54 -10.02
CA LEU A 12 13.76 10.71 -10.43
C LEU A 12 12.42 10.72 -9.69
N CYS A 13 12.27 11.65 -8.76
CA CYS A 13 11.00 11.91 -8.07
C CYS A 13 10.19 12.87 -8.97
N ALA A 14 9.32 12.31 -9.84
CA ALA A 14 8.57 13.09 -10.81
C ALA A 14 7.36 13.78 -10.17
N MET A 15 7.28 15.11 -10.29
CA MET A 15 6.05 15.88 -10.12
C MET A 15 5.21 15.78 -11.39
N ILE A 16 3.96 15.38 -11.25
CA ILE A 16 2.99 15.42 -12.34
C ILE A 16 2.11 16.65 -12.14
N PHE A 17 2.31 17.67 -12.97
CA PHE A 17 1.30 18.70 -13.23
C PHE A 17 0.35 18.16 -14.31
N ALA A 18 -0.91 17.98 -13.96
CA ALA A 18 -1.95 17.63 -14.92
C ALA A 18 -2.61 18.91 -15.43
N THR A 19 -2.37 19.26 -16.68
CA THR A 19 -3.21 20.21 -17.42
C THR A 19 -4.34 19.42 -18.07
N SER A 20 -5.57 19.70 -17.69
CA SER A 20 -6.78 19.11 -18.25
C SER A 20 -7.34 20.00 -19.34
N LEU A 21 -7.47 19.48 -20.57
CA LEU A 21 -8.38 19.99 -21.58
C LEU A 21 -9.69 19.18 -21.54
N PRO A 22 -10.86 19.79 -21.63
CA PRO A 22 -12.13 19.05 -21.59
C PRO A 22 -12.49 18.56 -22.99
N VAL A 23 -12.71 17.25 -23.12
CA VAL A 23 -13.48 16.69 -24.24
C VAL A 23 -14.87 16.39 -23.72
N LEU A 24 -15.86 17.14 -24.22
CA LEU A 24 -17.28 16.89 -24.00
C LEU A 24 -17.71 15.67 -24.80
N PHE A 25 -18.13 14.62 -24.09
CA PHE A 25 -19.12 13.68 -24.60
C PHE A 25 -20.23 13.56 -23.57
N ALA A 26 -21.41 14.04 -23.96
CA ALA A 26 -22.62 13.88 -23.18
C ALA A 26 -23.17 12.49 -23.42
N GLU A 27 -23.00 11.60 -22.43
CA GLU A 27 -23.88 10.44 -22.27
C GLU A 27 -24.68 10.63 -20.98
N THR A 28 -25.98 10.81 -21.14
CA THR A 28 -26.94 10.85 -20.04
C THR A 28 -27.15 9.43 -19.52
N GLU A 29 -26.27 8.97 -18.64
CA GLU A 29 -26.61 7.88 -17.74
C GLU A 29 -27.17 8.47 -16.45
N SER A 30 -28.37 8.05 -16.10
CA SER A 30 -28.98 8.36 -14.82
C SER A 30 -28.05 7.89 -13.70
N ALA A 31 -27.41 8.83 -13.04
CA ALA A 31 -26.55 8.55 -11.89
C ALA A 31 -27.43 8.07 -10.72
N SER A 32 -27.67 6.76 -10.66
CA SER A 32 -27.98 6.12 -9.41
C SER A 32 -26.85 6.46 -8.45
N ALA A 33 -27.15 7.16 -7.37
CA ALA A 33 -26.17 7.52 -6.32
C ALA A 33 -25.51 6.24 -5.84
N ALA A 34 -24.32 5.96 -6.33
CA ALA A 34 -23.56 4.76 -5.98
C ALA A 34 -23.27 4.84 -4.48
N THR A 35 -23.98 4.05 -3.69
CA THR A 35 -23.74 3.88 -2.27
C THR A 35 -22.27 3.53 -2.10
N THR A 36 -21.49 4.45 -1.54
CA THR A 36 -20.04 4.25 -1.37
C THR A 36 -19.83 3.15 -0.32
N THR A 37 -19.73 1.92 -0.77
CA THR A 37 -19.52 0.78 0.13
C THR A 37 -18.06 0.70 0.51
N MET A 38 -17.82 0.38 1.77
CA MET A 38 -16.51 0.23 2.38
C MET A 38 -16.16 -1.25 2.50
N VAL A 39 -14.91 -1.58 2.20
CA VAL A 39 -14.32 -2.89 2.48
C VAL A 39 -13.36 -2.73 3.64
N ASN A 40 -13.42 -3.63 4.62
CA ASN A 40 -12.45 -3.70 5.70
C ASN A 40 -11.40 -4.76 5.37
N GLU A 41 -10.18 -4.30 5.14
CA GLU A 41 -9.06 -5.14 4.79
C GLU A 41 -8.15 -5.37 5.99
N LYS A 42 -7.76 -6.63 6.24
CA LYS A 42 -6.79 -6.96 7.29
C LYS A 42 -5.38 -6.99 6.69
N VAL A 43 -4.52 -6.10 7.18
CA VAL A 43 -3.12 -6.02 6.78
C VAL A 43 -2.25 -6.55 7.91
N ARG A 44 -1.61 -7.68 7.68
CA ARG A 44 -0.67 -8.30 8.61
C ARG A 44 0.76 -8.00 8.19
N GLY A 45 1.57 -7.55 9.13
CA GLY A 45 2.98 -7.25 8.89
C GLY A 45 3.73 -6.94 10.17
N LYS A 46 4.95 -6.46 10.05
CA LYS A 46 5.83 -6.17 11.18
C LYS A 46 6.10 -4.68 11.32
N VAL A 47 5.76 -4.10 12.49
CA VAL A 47 6.17 -2.74 12.83
C VAL A 47 7.63 -2.77 13.28
N LEU A 48 8.47 -1.96 12.64
CA LEU A 48 9.89 -1.84 12.92
C LEU A 48 10.16 -0.58 13.76
N TYR A 49 9.84 -0.64 15.06
CA TYR A 49 10.00 0.49 15.97
C TYR A 49 11.45 0.97 16.05
N SER A 50 12.44 0.04 16.04
CA SER A 50 13.86 0.39 16.02
C SER A 50 14.22 1.29 14.83
N TYR A 51 13.62 1.05 13.67
CA TYR A 51 13.81 1.85 12.47
C TYR A 51 13.17 3.24 12.60
N SER A 52 11.97 3.32 13.17
CA SER A 52 11.31 4.61 13.43
C SER A 52 12.14 5.52 14.34
N TYR A 53 12.73 4.97 15.41
CA TYR A 53 13.59 5.74 16.30
C TYR A 53 14.93 6.11 15.66
N LYS A 54 15.49 5.25 14.84
CA LYS A 54 16.70 5.58 14.06
C LYS A 54 16.45 6.71 13.07
N VAL A 55 15.28 6.71 12.39
CA VAL A 55 14.85 7.83 11.52
C VAL A 55 14.74 9.12 12.32
N LEU A 56 14.13 9.09 13.53
CA LEU A 56 14.06 10.29 14.39
C LEU A 56 15.45 10.84 14.68
N THR A 57 16.39 9.97 15.03
CA THR A 57 17.79 10.37 15.31
C THR A 57 18.41 11.05 14.08
N LEU A 58 18.22 10.46 12.90
CA LEU A 58 18.81 10.97 11.65
C LEU A 58 18.22 12.32 11.24
N ILE A 59 16.90 12.47 11.27
CA ILE A 59 16.27 13.76 10.92
C ILE A 59 16.60 14.85 11.96
N ASN A 60 16.71 14.52 13.24
CA ASN A 60 17.14 15.46 14.26
C ASN A 60 18.60 15.88 14.09
N LYS A 61 19.47 15.00 13.59
CA LYS A 61 20.84 15.37 13.18
C LYS A 61 20.82 16.41 12.07
N GLU A 62 19.95 16.25 11.06
CA GLU A 62 19.80 17.22 9.97
C GLU A 62 19.22 18.57 10.45
N ARG A 63 18.28 18.52 11.39
CA ARG A 63 17.70 19.74 12.01
C ARG A 63 18.75 20.47 12.87
N LYS A 64 19.54 19.74 13.67
CA LYS A 64 20.63 20.32 14.48
C LYS A 64 21.67 21.06 13.63
N LYS A 65 22.08 20.50 12.48
CA LYS A 65 22.99 21.16 11.53
C LYS A 65 22.48 22.53 11.08
N ARG A 66 21.17 22.77 11.16
CA ARG A 66 20.49 24.02 10.74
C ARG A 66 19.94 24.83 11.90
N LYS A 67 20.44 24.53 13.13
CA LYS A 67 20.05 25.23 14.37
C LYS A 67 18.53 25.17 14.65
N LEU A 68 17.84 24.11 14.18
CA LEU A 68 16.42 23.89 14.42
C LEU A 68 16.20 23.03 15.66
N SER A 69 15.10 23.27 16.39
CA SER A 69 14.69 22.45 17.52
C SER A 69 14.48 21.00 17.10
N GLN A 70 14.88 20.06 17.98
CA GLN A 70 14.67 18.64 17.74
C GLN A 70 13.17 18.28 17.82
N LEU A 71 12.74 17.42 16.91
CA LEU A 71 11.40 16.82 16.95
C LEU A 71 11.33 15.74 18.02
N LYS A 72 10.15 15.59 18.63
CA LYS A 72 9.83 14.56 19.62
C LYS A 72 8.76 13.61 19.08
N MET A 73 8.81 12.34 19.49
CA MET A 73 7.79 11.34 19.18
C MET A 73 6.94 11.02 20.40
N THR A 74 5.62 11.19 20.32
CA THR A 74 4.68 10.75 21.38
C THR A 74 4.07 9.39 21.04
N ARG A 75 3.54 8.67 22.05
CA ARG A 75 2.85 7.38 21.82
C ARG A 75 1.70 7.51 20.84
N GLY A 76 0.91 8.59 20.94
CA GLY A 76 -0.21 8.85 20.04
C GLY A 76 0.23 9.04 18.58
N LEU A 77 1.28 9.83 18.34
CA LEU A 77 1.82 10.07 17.00
C LEU A 77 2.42 8.79 16.39
N ILE A 78 3.16 8.00 17.18
CA ILE A 78 3.71 6.70 16.74
C ILE A 78 2.58 5.76 16.33
N SER A 79 1.50 5.69 17.12
CA SER A 79 0.34 4.82 16.83
C SER A 79 -0.33 5.23 15.53
N VAL A 80 -0.57 6.52 15.32
CA VAL A 80 -1.19 7.06 14.09
C VAL A 80 -0.29 6.79 12.89
N ALA A 81 1.01 7.07 12.99
CA ALA A 81 1.95 6.86 11.89
C ALA A 81 2.05 5.37 11.48
N ASN A 82 2.10 4.45 12.45
CA ASN A 82 2.09 3.02 12.14
C ASN A 82 0.77 2.56 11.51
N ARG A 83 -0.38 3.08 11.95
CA ARG A 83 -1.66 2.80 11.30
C ARG A 83 -1.69 3.34 9.88
N ARG A 84 -1.13 4.52 9.65
CA ARG A 84 -1.02 5.13 8.34
C ARG A 84 -0.12 4.32 7.40
N THR A 85 0.97 3.72 7.90
CA THR A 85 1.79 2.82 7.07
C THR A 85 1.03 1.59 6.58
N ALA A 86 0.09 1.06 7.37
CA ALA A 86 -0.80 0.00 6.91
C ALA A 86 -1.78 0.50 5.83
N GLU A 87 -2.29 1.73 5.94
CA GLU A 87 -3.13 2.32 4.90
C GLU A 87 -2.38 2.52 3.59
N ILE A 88 -1.15 3.09 3.63
CA ILE A 88 -0.36 3.31 2.41
C ILE A 88 0.17 2.00 1.81
N SER A 89 0.20 0.91 2.56
CA SER A 89 0.54 -0.41 2.00
C SER A 89 -0.56 -0.96 1.09
N LEU A 90 -1.81 -0.52 1.29
CA LEU A 90 -2.95 -0.87 0.44
C LEU A 90 -3.23 0.22 -0.62
N TYR A 91 -3.02 1.47 -0.27
CA TYR A 91 -3.34 2.61 -1.11
C TYR A 91 -2.28 3.71 -0.93
N TYR A 92 -1.25 3.68 -1.77
CA TYR A 92 -0.11 4.59 -1.69
C TYR A 92 -0.48 5.98 -2.22
N ALA A 93 -1.01 6.82 -1.34
CA ALA A 93 -1.41 8.19 -1.62
C ALA A 93 -1.46 9.03 -0.34
N HIS A 94 -1.39 10.36 -0.44
CA HIS A 94 -1.62 11.25 0.69
C HIS A 94 -3.08 11.27 1.17
N SER A 95 -4.05 10.93 0.30
CA SER A 95 -5.42 10.64 0.74
C SER A 95 -5.52 9.26 1.37
N ARG A 96 -6.51 9.09 2.25
CA ARG A 96 -6.74 7.80 2.90
C ARG A 96 -7.53 6.84 2.00
N PRO A 97 -7.36 5.51 2.16
CA PRO A 97 -8.05 4.51 1.35
C PRO A 97 -9.58 4.56 1.52
N ASN A 98 -10.09 5.04 2.64
CA ASN A 98 -11.52 5.24 2.90
C ASN A 98 -12.13 6.48 2.20
N GLY A 99 -11.34 7.19 1.39
CA GLY A 99 -11.75 8.39 0.66
C GLY A 99 -11.60 9.69 1.46
N GLU A 100 -11.15 9.64 2.70
CA GLU A 100 -10.80 10.84 3.45
C GLU A 100 -9.57 11.50 2.81
N LYS A 101 -9.74 12.73 2.33
CA LYS A 101 -8.67 13.47 1.64
C LYS A 101 -7.57 13.92 2.60
N ASN A 102 -7.93 14.11 3.88
CA ASN A 102 -7.03 14.60 4.91
C ASN A 102 -6.57 13.47 5.83
N PRO A 103 -5.33 12.94 5.71
CA PRO A 103 -4.81 11.91 6.58
C PRO A 103 -4.69 12.36 8.04
N PHE A 104 -4.61 13.68 8.28
CA PHE A 104 -4.40 14.24 9.61
C PHE A 104 -5.63 14.15 10.52
N LYS A 105 -6.83 13.88 9.97
CA LYS A 105 -8.01 13.57 10.77
C LYS A 105 -7.82 12.37 11.69
N MET A 106 -6.89 11.47 11.37
CA MET A 106 -6.54 10.33 12.26
C MET A 106 -6.02 10.78 13.62
N TYR A 107 -5.37 11.93 13.70
CA TYR A 107 -4.78 12.46 14.92
C TYR A 107 -5.66 13.54 15.59
N LYS A 108 -6.73 13.98 14.89
CA LYS A 108 -7.64 15.06 15.36
C LYS A 108 -6.92 16.39 15.64
N TRP A 109 -5.77 16.62 14.99
CA TRP A 109 -4.99 17.86 15.12
C TRP A 109 -5.47 18.89 14.11
N LYS A 110 -5.62 20.16 14.54
CA LYS A 110 -6.25 21.22 13.72
C LYS A 110 -5.28 22.33 13.28
N HIS A 111 -4.02 22.24 13.70
CA HIS A 111 -3.01 23.27 13.42
C HIS A 111 -2.09 22.85 12.26
N TYR A 112 -0.82 23.27 12.35
CA TYR A 112 0.15 22.89 11.32
C TYR A 112 0.45 21.41 11.32
N VAL A 113 0.34 20.83 10.16
CA VAL A 113 0.58 19.40 9.91
C VAL A 113 1.37 19.21 8.62
N GLY A 114 2.08 18.10 8.51
CA GLY A 114 2.81 17.69 7.32
C GLY A 114 2.95 16.18 7.26
N GLU A 115 3.00 15.64 6.05
CA GLU A 115 3.18 14.21 5.83
C GLU A 115 4.32 13.97 4.83
N ASN A 116 5.16 12.99 5.13
CA ASN A 116 6.08 12.39 4.18
C ASN A 116 5.81 10.89 4.14
N ILE A 117 5.57 10.35 2.96
CA ILE A 117 5.44 8.91 2.75
C ILE A 117 6.59 8.42 1.88
N ALA A 118 7.02 7.18 2.11
CA ALA A 118 8.00 6.53 1.27
C ALA A 118 7.80 5.01 1.25
N LEU A 119 8.39 4.35 0.27
CA LEU A 119 8.21 2.94 0.01
C LEU A 119 9.50 2.32 -0.49
N ASN A 120 9.77 1.12 0.02
CA ASN A 120 10.82 0.21 -0.41
C ASN A 120 12.27 0.61 -0.08
N GLN A 121 12.52 1.70 0.62
CA GLN A 121 13.82 1.93 1.23
C GLN A 121 14.03 0.91 2.37
N GLN A 122 15.13 0.16 2.31
CA GLN A 122 15.35 -0.98 3.20
C GLN A 122 15.95 -0.57 4.56
N THR A 123 16.49 0.65 4.67
CA THR A 123 17.11 1.16 5.90
C THR A 123 16.66 2.58 6.23
N PRO A 124 16.74 2.97 7.52
CA PRO A 124 16.50 4.34 7.97
C PRO A 124 17.38 5.37 7.26
N GLU A 125 18.63 5.04 6.98
CA GLU A 125 19.58 5.90 6.29
C GLU A 125 19.13 6.16 4.84
N GLN A 126 18.68 5.11 4.14
CA GLN A 126 18.19 5.23 2.77
C GLN A 126 16.95 6.10 2.69
N VAL A 127 15.94 5.89 3.56
CA VAL A 127 14.72 6.69 3.52
C VAL A 127 14.96 8.14 3.88
N VAL A 128 15.78 8.43 4.90
CA VAL A 128 16.11 9.81 5.27
C VAL A 128 16.91 10.50 4.17
N LYS A 129 17.87 9.82 3.54
CA LYS A 129 18.58 10.34 2.37
C LYS A 129 17.63 10.66 1.22
N CYS A 130 16.68 9.77 0.93
CA CYS A 130 15.66 9.97 -0.10
C CYS A 130 14.82 11.21 0.20
N TRP A 131 14.27 11.33 1.42
CA TRP A 131 13.46 12.49 1.82
C TRP A 131 14.26 13.80 1.82
N MET A 132 15.52 13.77 2.26
CA MET A 132 16.38 14.97 2.26
C MET A 132 16.80 15.42 0.86
N ASN A 133 16.81 14.52 -0.12
CA ASN A 133 17.08 14.85 -1.52
C ASN A 133 15.85 15.39 -2.25
N SER A 134 14.63 15.14 -1.74
CA SER A 134 13.39 15.67 -2.28
C SER A 134 13.06 17.03 -1.65
N PRO A 135 12.94 18.13 -2.43
CA PRO A 135 12.62 19.46 -1.91
C PRO A 135 11.34 19.50 -1.06
N ALA A 136 10.28 18.80 -1.49
CA ALA A 136 9.00 18.77 -0.78
C ALA A 136 9.12 18.04 0.57
N HIS A 137 9.72 16.86 0.60
CA HIS A 137 9.91 16.10 1.83
C HIS A 137 10.88 16.79 2.79
N ARG A 138 11.99 17.34 2.27
CA ARG A 138 12.97 18.08 3.04
C ARG A 138 12.35 19.33 3.70
N LYS A 139 11.43 20.02 2.99
CA LYS A 139 10.70 21.16 3.54
C LYS A 139 9.92 20.79 4.81
N ASN A 140 9.29 19.62 4.84
CA ASN A 140 8.61 19.12 6.05
C ASN A 140 9.61 18.83 7.17
N ILE A 141 10.68 18.07 6.90
CA ILE A 141 11.69 17.71 7.91
C ILE A 141 12.34 18.95 8.53
N LEU A 142 12.56 20.01 7.74
CA LEU A 142 13.26 21.21 8.17
C LEU A 142 12.33 22.37 8.56
N ASN A 143 11.01 22.15 8.61
CA ASN A 143 10.07 23.18 8.99
C ASN A 143 10.22 23.53 10.47
N LYS A 144 10.47 24.83 10.75
CA LYS A 144 10.66 25.36 12.11
C LYS A 144 9.38 25.33 12.96
N LYS A 145 8.21 25.27 12.32
CA LYS A 145 6.91 25.23 13.01
C LYS A 145 6.62 23.87 13.62
N PHE A 146 7.20 22.79 13.11
CA PHE A 146 6.99 21.45 13.67
C PHE A 146 7.85 21.21 14.90
N ASN A 147 7.21 20.67 15.93
CA ASN A 147 7.82 20.32 17.22
C ASN A 147 7.76 18.81 17.51
N SER A 148 6.85 18.11 16.90
CA SER A 148 6.67 16.68 17.08
C SER A 148 6.46 15.96 15.76
N VAL A 149 6.79 14.67 15.75
CA VAL A 149 6.62 13.79 14.59
C VAL A 149 6.19 12.41 15.03
N GLY A 150 5.28 11.77 14.29
CA GLY A 150 5.07 10.34 14.34
C GLY A 150 5.86 9.69 13.19
N ILE A 151 6.61 8.67 13.48
CA ILE A 151 7.34 7.92 12.45
C ILE A 151 6.86 6.49 12.48
N GLY A 152 6.25 6.06 11.37
CA GLY A 152 5.82 4.70 11.10
C GLY A 152 6.81 3.99 10.20
N CYS A 153 7.03 2.70 10.50
CA CYS A 153 7.79 1.82 9.65
C CYS A 153 7.17 0.42 9.70
N PHE A 154 6.58 -0.02 8.60
CA PHE A 154 5.82 -1.25 8.53
C PHE A 154 6.29 -2.12 7.36
N LYS A 155 6.70 -3.35 7.67
CA LYS A 155 7.13 -4.33 6.68
C LYS A 155 5.98 -5.30 6.40
N VAL A 156 5.56 -5.38 5.15
CA VAL A 156 4.52 -6.30 4.68
C VAL A 156 4.88 -6.83 3.28
N ASN A 157 4.75 -8.12 3.07
CA ASN A 157 5.04 -8.79 1.79
C ASN A 157 6.43 -8.46 1.22
N GLY A 158 7.45 -8.32 2.07
CA GLY A 158 8.82 -7.99 1.67
C GLY A 158 9.10 -6.49 1.49
N TYR A 159 8.08 -5.65 1.40
CA TYR A 159 8.21 -4.21 1.22
C TYR A 159 8.17 -3.47 2.56
N ILE A 160 8.89 -2.35 2.67
CA ILE A 160 8.85 -1.47 3.84
C ILE A 160 8.16 -0.17 3.44
N TYR A 161 7.12 0.17 4.19
CA TYR A 161 6.35 1.41 4.06
C TYR A 161 6.71 2.35 5.20
N TRP A 162 6.94 3.62 4.86
CA TRP A 162 7.42 4.63 5.77
C TRP A 162 6.47 5.81 5.82
N GLU A 163 6.30 6.34 7.00
CA GLU A 163 5.44 7.48 7.29
C GLU A 163 6.14 8.44 8.22
N GLN A 164 6.04 9.74 7.95
CA GLN A 164 6.35 10.82 8.88
C GLN A 164 5.13 11.74 8.97
N PHE A 165 4.55 11.82 10.14
CA PHE A 165 3.42 12.66 10.47
C PHE A 165 3.87 13.80 11.38
N PHE A 166 4.01 15.00 10.84
CA PHE A 166 4.52 16.17 11.55
C PHE A 166 3.39 17.01 12.13
N VAL A 167 3.59 17.51 13.35
CA VAL A 167 2.67 18.44 14.01
C VAL A 167 3.45 19.51 14.78
N ASP A 168 2.79 20.66 15.03
CA ASP A 168 3.35 21.76 15.83
C ASP A 168 3.13 21.61 17.35
N ASN A 169 2.59 20.46 17.80
CA ASN A 169 2.40 20.17 19.21
C ASN A 169 3.74 19.94 19.92
N LYS A 170 3.98 20.68 20.99
CA LYS A 170 5.17 20.53 21.81
C LYS A 170 5.04 19.35 22.76
N ALA A 171 5.82 18.30 22.52
CA ALA A 171 5.99 17.20 23.47
C ALA A 171 7.20 17.47 24.37
N SER A 172 7.06 17.19 25.68
CA SER A 172 8.16 17.37 26.64
C SER A 172 9.28 16.35 26.45
N ARG A 173 8.91 15.12 26.09
CA ARG A 173 9.86 13.99 25.93
C ARG A 173 9.45 13.03 24.82
N ASN A 174 10.40 12.22 24.38
CA ASN A 174 10.08 11.09 23.50
C ASN A 174 9.35 9.98 24.29
N ALA A 175 8.44 9.27 23.63
CA ALA A 175 7.96 8.00 24.14
C ALA A 175 9.10 6.97 24.19
N ALA A 176 9.03 6.05 25.14
CA ALA A 176 9.98 4.93 25.19
C ALA A 176 9.86 4.07 23.92
N GLN A 177 11.00 3.63 23.42
CA GLN A 177 11.05 2.73 22.26
C GLN A 177 10.46 1.36 22.65
N LYS A 178 9.64 0.82 21.76
CA LYS A 178 9.11 -0.55 21.84
C LYS A 178 9.97 -1.49 21.00
N SER A 179 9.89 -2.77 21.32
CA SER A 179 10.40 -3.83 20.45
C SER A 179 9.61 -3.92 19.15
N ASN A 180 10.26 -4.36 18.08
CA ASN A 180 9.58 -4.65 16.82
C ASN A 180 8.51 -5.74 17.04
N ALA A 181 7.35 -5.58 16.40
CA ALA A 181 6.21 -6.45 16.67
C ALA A 181 5.43 -6.80 15.40
N ASP A 182 4.97 -8.04 15.32
CA ASP A 182 3.99 -8.44 14.35
C ASP A 182 2.62 -7.91 14.75
N VAL A 183 1.92 -7.29 13.81
CA VAL A 183 0.63 -6.65 14.05
C VAL A 183 -0.31 -6.91 12.88
N THR A 184 -1.61 -6.83 13.16
CA THR A 184 -2.66 -6.83 12.14
C THR A 184 -3.47 -5.56 12.28
N TYR A 185 -3.52 -4.76 11.23
CA TYR A 185 -4.39 -3.57 11.15
C TYR A 185 -5.62 -3.88 10.32
N THR A 186 -6.79 -3.42 10.77
CA THR A 186 -7.98 -3.37 9.93
C THR A 186 -8.04 -1.99 9.28
N VAL A 187 -8.04 -1.96 7.96
CA VAL A 187 -8.05 -0.75 7.14
C VAL A 187 -9.35 -0.70 6.37
N ALA A 188 -10.13 0.35 6.61
CA ALA A 188 -11.33 0.63 5.83
C ALA A 188 -10.95 1.28 4.49
N MET A 189 -11.43 0.73 3.38
CA MET A 189 -11.13 1.20 2.04
C MET A 189 -12.39 1.34 1.19
N LYS A 190 -12.50 2.44 0.44
CA LYS A 190 -13.55 2.56 -0.58
C LYS A 190 -13.37 1.50 -1.66
N THR A 191 -14.43 0.82 -2.01
CA THR A 191 -14.41 -0.18 -3.09
C THR A 191 -13.98 0.40 -4.43
N SER A 192 -14.24 1.69 -4.68
CA SER A 192 -13.73 2.39 -5.87
C SER A 192 -12.20 2.40 -5.97
N ASN A 193 -11.50 2.30 -4.83
CA ASN A 193 -10.03 2.26 -4.76
C ASN A 193 -9.47 0.84 -4.93
N VAL A 194 -10.32 -0.18 -4.99
CA VAL A 194 -9.90 -1.58 -5.19
C VAL A 194 -9.81 -1.89 -6.68
N LYS A 195 -8.67 -2.43 -7.12
CA LYS A 195 -8.47 -2.97 -8.46
C LYS A 195 -8.01 -4.40 -8.34
N LEU A 196 -8.79 -5.35 -8.87
CA LEU A 196 -8.38 -6.74 -8.95
C LEU A 196 -7.60 -6.96 -10.25
N ARG A 197 -6.45 -7.60 -10.14
CA ARG A 197 -5.64 -8.02 -11.28
C ARG A 197 -5.01 -9.38 -10.97
N SER A 198 -4.59 -10.07 -12.00
CA SER A 198 -3.76 -11.27 -11.90
C SER A 198 -2.51 -11.11 -12.73
N SER A 199 -1.40 -11.66 -12.27
CA SER A 199 -0.16 -11.76 -13.04
C SER A 199 -0.24 -12.76 -14.18
N VAL A 200 -1.20 -13.69 -14.13
CA VAL A 200 -1.42 -14.73 -15.14
C VAL A 200 -2.85 -14.70 -15.65
N LYS A 201 -3.03 -15.04 -16.92
CA LYS A 201 -4.36 -15.12 -17.58
C LYS A 201 -4.89 -16.55 -17.65
N SER A 202 -4.01 -17.53 -17.58
CA SER A 202 -4.34 -18.96 -17.65
C SER A 202 -3.58 -19.76 -16.63
N VAL A 203 -4.17 -20.86 -16.21
CA VAL A 203 -3.58 -21.85 -15.31
C VAL A 203 -3.76 -23.23 -15.95
N TRP A 204 -2.66 -23.96 -16.08
CA TRP A 204 -2.63 -25.30 -16.63
C TRP A 204 -2.46 -26.30 -15.50
N PHE A 205 -3.15 -27.44 -15.63
CA PHE A 205 -3.04 -28.59 -14.79
C PHE A 205 -2.71 -29.78 -15.70
N ASP A 206 -1.53 -30.30 -15.52
CA ASP A 206 -0.99 -31.54 -16.08
C ASP A 206 -1.10 -32.70 -15.09
N ASP A 207 -1.65 -32.43 -13.92
CA ASP A 207 -1.95 -33.36 -12.85
C ASP A 207 -3.25 -32.96 -12.14
N PHE A 208 -3.80 -33.81 -11.28
CA PHE A 208 -5.00 -33.50 -10.47
C PHE A 208 -4.67 -32.89 -9.11
N TYR A 209 -3.48 -32.34 -8.92
CA TYR A 209 -3.13 -31.63 -7.68
C TYR A 209 -3.73 -30.22 -7.62
N THR A 210 -4.16 -29.85 -6.43
CA THR A 210 -4.73 -28.51 -6.21
C THR A 210 -3.69 -27.41 -6.30
N ARG A 211 -4.04 -26.30 -6.97
CA ARG A 211 -3.21 -25.10 -7.05
C ARG A 211 -3.98 -23.88 -6.56
N ARG A 212 -3.28 -22.95 -5.90
CA ARG A 212 -3.89 -21.71 -5.44
C ARG A 212 -3.76 -20.62 -6.50
N ILE A 213 -4.90 -20.05 -6.90
CA ILE A 213 -4.94 -18.81 -7.65
C ILE A 213 -4.81 -17.64 -6.67
N THR A 214 -3.90 -16.72 -6.95
CA THR A 214 -3.69 -15.52 -6.13
C THR A 214 -4.34 -14.33 -6.82
N THR A 215 -5.27 -13.70 -6.12
CA THR A 215 -5.83 -12.39 -6.50
C THR A 215 -4.98 -11.29 -5.89
N TYR A 216 -4.70 -10.26 -6.68
CA TYR A 216 -3.89 -9.13 -6.27
C TYR A 216 -4.71 -7.85 -6.32
N GLN A 217 -4.53 -7.02 -5.31
CA GLN A 217 -4.89 -5.63 -5.38
C GLN A 217 -3.65 -4.84 -5.80
N PHE A 218 -3.79 -4.00 -6.83
CA PHE A 218 -2.74 -3.08 -7.22
C PHE A 218 -3.05 -1.70 -6.68
N ASN A 219 -2.12 -1.13 -5.95
CA ASN A 219 -2.11 0.27 -5.62
C ASN A 219 -1.68 1.10 -6.84
N LYS A 220 -1.91 2.42 -6.77
CA LYS A 220 -1.47 3.34 -7.80
C LYS A 220 0.01 3.11 -8.08
N ARG A 221 0.37 3.00 -9.38
CA ARG A 221 1.74 2.87 -9.83
C ARG A 221 2.57 4.05 -9.34
N VAL A 222 3.67 3.77 -8.65
CA VAL A 222 4.65 4.75 -8.22
C VAL A 222 5.98 4.34 -8.83
N ASP A 223 6.59 5.22 -9.61
CA ASP A 223 7.92 5.05 -10.22
C ASP A 223 8.10 3.74 -11.02
N ASN A 224 7.11 3.38 -11.83
CA ASN A 224 7.10 2.13 -12.64
C ASN A 224 7.03 0.81 -11.84
N TYR A 225 6.89 0.85 -10.53
CA TYR A 225 6.66 -0.35 -9.73
C TYR A 225 5.17 -0.59 -9.48
N ASP A 226 4.69 -1.78 -9.83
CA ASP A 226 3.36 -2.25 -9.45
C ASP A 226 3.46 -2.87 -8.05
N PHE A 227 2.86 -2.22 -7.06
CA PHE A 227 2.76 -2.78 -5.72
C PHE A 227 1.57 -3.70 -5.63
N VAL A 228 1.85 -4.95 -5.31
CA VAL A 228 0.87 -6.01 -5.20
C VAL A 228 0.65 -6.32 -3.74
N THR A 229 -0.59 -6.15 -3.27
CA THR A 229 -1.01 -6.70 -1.99
C THR A 229 -2.04 -7.79 -2.23
N ASN A 230 -1.91 -8.92 -1.53
CA ASN A 230 -2.92 -9.96 -1.54
C ASN A 230 -4.13 -9.48 -0.73
N LEU A 231 -5.31 -9.46 -1.36
CA LEU A 231 -6.56 -9.23 -0.65
C LEU A 231 -6.85 -10.43 0.26
N ASP A 232 -7.46 -10.16 1.42
CA ASP A 232 -8.04 -11.21 2.25
C ASP A 232 -9.15 -11.92 1.45
N ASN A 233 -9.10 -13.25 1.40
CA ASN A 233 -10.09 -14.05 0.68
C ASN A 233 -11.53 -13.83 1.17
N SER A 234 -11.72 -13.31 2.39
CA SER A 234 -13.04 -12.94 2.90
C SER A 234 -13.73 -11.84 2.06
N CYS A 235 -12.94 -11.00 1.38
CA CYS A 235 -13.43 -9.94 0.51
C CYS A 235 -13.71 -10.43 -0.92
N ILE A 236 -13.30 -11.65 -1.27
CA ILE A 236 -13.40 -12.19 -2.63
C ILE A 236 -14.46 -13.29 -2.71
N GLN A 237 -15.20 -13.27 -3.80
CA GLN A 237 -16.12 -14.33 -4.19
C GLN A 237 -15.57 -15.01 -5.43
N TYR A 238 -15.23 -16.30 -5.30
CA TYR A 238 -14.77 -17.12 -6.40
C TYR A 238 -15.93 -17.88 -7.02
N LYS A 239 -15.88 -18.09 -8.35
CA LYS A 239 -16.85 -18.91 -9.09
C LYS A 239 -16.14 -19.62 -10.23
N SER A 240 -16.38 -20.92 -10.39
CA SER A 240 -16.07 -21.67 -11.60
C SER A 240 -17.27 -21.64 -12.55
N ALA A 241 -17.01 -21.48 -13.84
CA ALA A 241 -18.05 -21.57 -14.87
C ALA A 241 -18.49 -23.02 -15.10
N ASN A 242 -17.57 -23.98 -14.93
CA ASN A 242 -17.87 -25.42 -15.00
C ASN A 242 -17.14 -26.17 -13.90
N GLY A 243 -17.88 -26.55 -12.86
CA GLY A 243 -17.36 -27.29 -11.71
C GLY A 243 -17.02 -28.75 -12.00
N ASN A 244 -17.47 -29.30 -13.14
CA ASN A 244 -17.11 -30.67 -13.57
C ASN A 244 -15.69 -30.72 -14.16
N ILE A 245 -15.15 -29.59 -14.63
CA ILE A 245 -13.77 -29.49 -15.13
C ILE A 245 -12.83 -29.02 -14.00
N ALA A 246 -13.20 -27.97 -13.29
CA ALA A 246 -12.44 -27.49 -12.16
C ALA A 246 -13.33 -26.81 -11.11
N LYS A 247 -13.11 -27.09 -9.83
CA LYS A 247 -13.77 -26.45 -8.68
C LYS A 247 -12.83 -25.42 -8.08
N ILE A 248 -13.41 -24.46 -7.36
CA ILE A 248 -12.64 -23.48 -6.57
C ILE A 248 -13.31 -23.27 -5.22
N ASN A 249 -12.50 -23.19 -4.15
CA ASN A 249 -13.01 -22.92 -2.82
C ASN A 249 -12.88 -21.42 -2.46
N SER A 250 -13.45 -21.05 -1.30
CA SER A 250 -13.40 -19.68 -0.79
C SER A 250 -12.00 -19.14 -0.47
N LYS A 251 -10.98 -20.01 -0.43
CA LYS A 251 -9.58 -19.64 -0.22
C LYS A 251 -8.82 -19.47 -1.54
N GLY A 252 -9.49 -19.56 -2.69
CA GLY A 252 -8.87 -19.46 -4.01
C GLY A 252 -8.07 -20.70 -4.41
N VAL A 253 -8.32 -21.85 -3.78
CA VAL A 253 -7.68 -23.10 -4.18
C VAL A 253 -8.52 -23.77 -5.25
N VAL A 254 -7.92 -24.01 -6.40
CA VAL A 254 -8.50 -24.71 -7.55
C VAL A 254 -8.22 -26.20 -7.42
N LEU A 255 -9.26 -26.99 -7.59
CA LEU A 255 -9.21 -28.46 -7.70
C LEU A 255 -9.58 -28.82 -9.13
N PRO A 256 -8.68 -29.35 -9.97
CA PRO A 256 -9.02 -29.96 -11.24
C PRO A 256 -9.86 -31.22 -11.00
N VAL A 257 -10.83 -31.47 -11.88
CA VAL A 257 -11.81 -32.56 -11.72
C VAL A 257 -11.80 -33.51 -12.94
N SER A 258 -11.79 -32.96 -14.14
CA SER A 258 -11.69 -33.72 -15.38
C SER A 258 -11.01 -32.89 -16.47
N ASN A 259 -10.51 -33.56 -17.50
CA ASN A 259 -9.90 -32.92 -18.64
C ASN A 259 -10.88 -31.95 -19.32
N GLY A 260 -10.36 -30.79 -19.76
CA GLY A 260 -11.13 -29.77 -20.45
C GLY A 260 -10.70 -28.35 -20.11
N LYS A 261 -11.52 -27.41 -20.56
CA LYS A 261 -11.27 -25.98 -20.40
C LYS A 261 -12.46 -25.29 -19.74
N THR A 262 -12.19 -24.51 -18.70
CA THR A 262 -13.20 -23.70 -18.01
C THR A 262 -12.64 -22.34 -17.66
N THR A 263 -13.46 -21.49 -17.04
CA THR A 263 -13.02 -20.21 -16.51
C THR A 263 -13.34 -20.12 -15.03
N ILE A 264 -12.41 -19.51 -14.27
CA ILE A 264 -12.63 -19.16 -12.88
C ILE A 264 -12.63 -17.64 -12.78
N THR A 265 -13.63 -17.09 -12.09
CA THR A 265 -13.78 -15.67 -11.84
C THR A 265 -13.67 -15.39 -10.35
N ALA A 266 -12.87 -14.39 -9.99
CA ALA A 266 -12.87 -13.79 -8.67
C ALA A 266 -13.47 -12.40 -8.74
N ASN A 267 -14.51 -12.17 -7.94
CA ASN A 267 -15.17 -10.86 -7.82
C ASN A 267 -14.90 -10.28 -6.44
N LEU A 268 -14.79 -8.96 -6.35
CA LEU A 268 -14.92 -8.29 -5.07
C LEU A 268 -16.38 -8.41 -4.62
N LYS A 269 -16.62 -8.93 -3.41
CA LYS A 269 -17.98 -9.11 -2.86
C LYS A 269 -18.77 -7.82 -2.91
N GLY A 270 -20.00 -7.90 -3.43
CA GLY A 270 -20.87 -6.74 -3.63
C GLY A 270 -20.54 -5.87 -4.87
N TYR A 271 -19.53 -6.24 -5.67
CA TYR A 271 -19.05 -5.48 -6.83
C TYR A 271 -18.72 -6.38 -8.01
N PRO A 272 -19.71 -6.87 -8.74
CA PRO A 272 -19.51 -7.82 -9.86
C PRO A 272 -18.67 -7.24 -11.01
N GLY A 273 -18.63 -5.91 -11.17
CA GLY A 273 -17.77 -5.22 -12.14
C GLY A 273 -16.27 -5.19 -11.73
N LYS A 274 -15.94 -5.48 -10.48
CA LYS A 274 -14.57 -5.58 -9.96
C LYS A 274 -14.16 -7.05 -9.97
N LYS A 275 -13.74 -7.57 -11.14
CA LYS A 275 -13.45 -8.98 -11.34
C LYS A 275 -12.12 -9.21 -12.06
N VAL A 276 -11.56 -10.38 -11.84
CA VAL A 276 -10.51 -10.98 -12.65
C VAL A 276 -10.92 -12.40 -13.02
N THR A 277 -10.57 -12.82 -14.23
CA THR A 277 -10.94 -14.13 -14.77
C THR A 277 -9.68 -14.85 -15.24
N TRP A 278 -9.60 -16.13 -14.95
CA TRP A 278 -8.57 -17.05 -15.43
C TRP A 278 -9.18 -18.08 -16.34
N THR A 279 -8.49 -18.41 -17.41
CA THR A 279 -8.73 -19.65 -18.14
C THR A 279 -8.06 -20.79 -17.37
N VAL A 280 -8.79 -21.83 -17.07
CA VAL A 280 -8.27 -23.06 -16.46
C VAL A 280 -8.32 -24.15 -17.49
N ILE A 281 -7.20 -24.80 -17.74
CA ILE A 281 -7.03 -25.93 -18.65
C ILE A 281 -6.57 -27.11 -17.82
N VAL A 282 -7.31 -28.19 -17.87
CA VAL A 282 -6.97 -29.47 -17.27
C VAL A 282 -6.69 -30.42 -18.42
N ASP A 283 -5.47 -30.91 -18.50
CA ASP A 283 -4.97 -31.76 -19.58
C ASP A 283 -4.04 -32.80 -18.94
N VAL A 284 -4.65 -33.77 -18.28
CA VAL A 284 -3.95 -34.85 -17.57
C VAL A 284 -3.96 -36.04 -18.51
N GLU A 285 -2.79 -36.53 -18.88
CA GLU A 285 -2.66 -37.75 -19.64
C GLU A 285 -3.17 -38.95 -18.81
N GLU A 286 -4.09 -39.70 -19.36
CA GLU A 286 -4.49 -41.00 -18.77
C GLU A 286 -3.30 -41.97 -18.88
N MET A 287 -2.79 -42.40 -17.73
CA MET A 287 -1.75 -43.44 -17.67
C MET A 287 -2.35 -44.81 -17.96
#